data_bc6f44875476f6adc1686dc7a3aa6b82
#
_entry.id   bc6f44875476f6adc1686dc7a3aa6b82
#
_cell.length_a   1.000
_cell.length_b   1.000
_cell.length_c   1.000
_cell.angle_alpha   90.00
_cell.angle_beta   90.00
_cell.angle_gamma   90.00
#
_symmetry.space_group_name_H-M   'P 1'
#
loop_
_entity.id
_entity.type
_entity.pdbx_description
1 polymer ?
#
loop_
_entity_poly.entity_id
_entity_poly.type
_entity_poly.pdbx_seq_one_letter_code
_entity_poly.pdbx_strand_id
1 'polypeptide(L)'
;MLVPYPAIQGPLPKLVPLLVDQLRALGCDVETERWSRHSDYEALLEKVVGRAADLRRIYSRLRRGHFDVLFITTAHTHAGLARDIPLVLATKGVCPHRVIEFHGSYSDRLSAPGHVLLKLASRVLVGQCDATLLLSQQEKDEWSAFHPAGRFELVTNPFSPESAGAAAASKSGDVRGAAASARTQYRSGVPTFLFVGRLIPEKGVLDLVQAVARVNQTTPCRLVVAGDGPIAAVVAETADELGIAGCVELLGYVSGSNLAHCYQEADAFVMPTYWAEGFPIVLCEAMSAGLPIVTTALRGAADRLEEGVNALFVPPQRPDVLAQTLNRILADDRLRASMAANNLAKVREFAPEVVAPRYLAILESVVGRPAASQRTAANEAP
;
A
#
# COMPACT_ATOMS: atom_id res chain seq x y z
N MET A 1 -1.03 16.26 -12.00
CA MET A 1 -0.71 14.99 -11.32
C MET A 1 -0.89 13.83 -12.29
N LEU A 2 0.06 12.92 -12.35
CA LEU A 2 -0.03 11.75 -13.21
C LEU A 2 -0.73 10.60 -12.46
N VAL A 3 -1.75 10.04 -13.09
CA VAL A 3 -2.63 9.04 -12.49
C VAL A 3 -2.64 7.75 -13.32
N PRO A 4 -2.86 6.58 -12.72
CA PRO A 4 -2.95 5.34 -13.46
C PRO A 4 -4.20 5.27 -14.35
N TYR A 5 -4.18 4.40 -15.34
CA TYR A 5 -5.37 4.05 -16.11
C TYR A 5 -6.37 3.28 -15.24
N PRO A 6 -7.69 3.51 -15.38
CA PRO A 6 -8.70 2.86 -14.53
C PRO A 6 -8.78 1.34 -14.69
N ALA A 7 -8.37 0.82 -15.85
CA ALA A 7 -8.38 -0.61 -16.15
C ALA A 7 -7.28 -1.41 -15.43
N ILE A 8 -6.37 -0.72 -14.71
CA ILE A 8 -5.26 -1.35 -14.00
C ILE A 8 -5.72 -1.86 -12.64
N GLN A 9 -5.42 -3.12 -12.37
CA GLN A 9 -5.63 -3.69 -11.05
C GLN A 9 -4.55 -3.21 -10.07
N GLY A 10 -4.94 -3.02 -8.81
CA GLY A 10 -4.04 -2.63 -7.74
C GLY A 10 -4.52 -1.44 -6.92
N PRO A 11 -3.72 -0.96 -5.96
CA PRO A 11 -4.14 0.08 -5.02
C PRO A 11 -4.18 1.48 -5.65
N LEU A 12 -3.27 1.82 -6.55
CA LEU A 12 -3.12 3.19 -7.09
C LEU A 12 -4.40 3.78 -7.69
N PRO A 13 -5.20 3.06 -8.50
CA PRO A 13 -6.46 3.60 -9.01
C PRO A 13 -7.47 3.99 -7.93
N LYS A 14 -7.35 3.44 -6.72
CA LYS A 14 -8.19 3.78 -5.57
C LYS A 14 -7.60 4.92 -4.73
N LEU A 15 -6.28 4.94 -4.53
CA LEU A 15 -5.59 5.87 -3.63
C LEU A 15 -5.38 7.26 -4.25
N VAL A 16 -4.96 7.30 -5.52
CA VAL A 16 -4.61 8.56 -6.18
C VAL A 16 -5.80 9.53 -6.29
N PRO A 17 -7.03 9.10 -6.63
CA PRO A 17 -8.18 9.98 -6.60
C PRO A 17 -8.43 10.61 -5.22
N LEU A 18 -8.29 9.86 -4.12
CA LEU A 18 -8.46 10.38 -2.77
C LEU A 18 -7.49 11.53 -2.47
N LEU A 19 -6.23 11.37 -2.88
CA LEU A 19 -5.23 12.42 -2.71
C LEU A 19 -5.55 13.65 -3.57
N VAL A 20 -5.94 13.43 -4.84
CA VAL A 20 -6.31 14.51 -5.77
C VAL A 20 -7.45 15.34 -5.22
N ASP A 21 -8.52 14.69 -4.75
CA ASP A 21 -9.71 15.37 -4.23
C ASP A 21 -9.41 16.17 -2.96
N GLN A 22 -8.55 15.64 -2.07
CA GLN A 22 -8.13 16.35 -0.88
C GLN A 22 -7.18 17.52 -1.19
N LEU A 23 -6.26 17.39 -2.11
CA LEU A 23 -5.41 18.51 -2.52
C LEU A 23 -6.24 19.63 -3.14
N ARG A 24 -7.29 19.30 -3.92
CA ARG A 24 -8.25 20.30 -4.42
C ARG A 24 -9.03 20.97 -3.29
N ALA A 25 -9.50 20.20 -2.31
CA ALA A 25 -10.18 20.74 -1.12
C ALA A 25 -9.27 21.68 -0.29
N LEU A 26 -7.96 21.45 -0.33
CA LEU A 26 -6.94 22.31 0.28
C LEU A 26 -6.55 23.52 -0.58
N GLY A 27 -7.23 23.74 -1.72
CA GLY A 27 -7.04 24.91 -2.58
C GLY A 27 -5.98 24.75 -3.67
N CYS A 28 -5.49 23.53 -3.93
CA CYS A 28 -4.63 23.27 -5.08
C CYS A 28 -5.45 23.16 -6.36
N ASP A 29 -4.98 23.81 -7.44
CA ASP A 29 -5.47 23.49 -8.77
C ASP A 29 -4.80 22.23 -9.29
N VAL A 30 -5.49 21.10 -9.26
CA VAL A 30 -4.95 19.79 -9.63
C VAL A 30 -5.58 19.28 -10.90
N GLU A 31 -4.81 19.29 -11.96
CA GLU A 31 -5.14 18.58 -13.19
C GLU A 31 -4.54 17.18 -13.20
N THR A 32 -5.25 16.23 -13.82
CA THR A 32 -4.82 14.84 -13.90
C THR A 32 -4.61 14.39 -15.34
N GLU A 33 -3.51 13.64 -15.58
CA GLU A 33 -3.21 13.00 -16.86
C GLU A 33 -2.84 11.54 -16.67
N ARG A 34 -3.20 10.69 -17.63
CA ARG A 34 -2.95 9.25 -17.55
C ARG A 34 -1.49 8.93 -17.85
N TRP A 35 -0.84 8.19 -16.94
CA TRP A 35 0.53 7.75 -17.10
C TRP A 35 0.77 6.43 -16.34
N SER A 36 0.55 5.32 -17.02
CA SER A 36 0.88 3.99 -16.53
C SER A 36 0.78 2.99 -17.69
N ARG A 37 0.83 1.70 -17.46
CA ARG A 37 0.37 0.72 -18.45
C ARG A 37 -1.12 0.94 -18.75
N HIS A 38 -1.53 0.69 -20.00
CA HIS A 38 -2.92 0.89 -20.42
C HIS A 38 -3.81 -0.28 -19.99
N SER A 39 -3.23 -1.49 -19.94
CA SER A 39 -3.88 -2.70 -19.45
C SER A 39 -2.87 -3.59 -18.72
N ASP A 40 -3.35 -4.66 -18.08
CA ASP A 40 -2.48 -5.63 -17.43
C ASP A 40 -1.77 -6.55 -18.43
N TYR A 41 -2.27 -6.62 -19.68
CA TYR A 41 -1.78 -7.48 -20.77
C TYR A 41 -1.49 -6.69 -22.04
N GLU A 42 -0.46 -5.84 -22.01
CA GLU A 42 -0.04 -5.05 -23.19
C GLU A 42 1.02 -5.79 -24.02
N ALA A 43 0.86 -5.83 -25.34
CA ALA A 43 1.91 -6.23 -26.25
C ALA A 43 3.09 -5.23 -26.24
N LEU A 44 4.29 -5.69 -26.62
CA LEU A 44 5.49 -4.84 -26.55
C LEU A 44 5.37 -3.57 -27.43
N LEU A 45 4.79 -3.69 -28.63
CA LEU A 45 4.55 -2.57 -29.53
C LEU A 45 3.57 -1.56 -28.94
N GLU A 46 2.49 -2.03 -28.32
CA GLU A 46 1.52 -1.19 -27.62
C GLU A 46 2.16 -0.45 -26.46
N LYS A 47 3.05 -1.10 -25.70
CA LYS A 47 3.85 -0.46 -24.65
C LYS A 47 4.65 0.74 -25.19
N VAL A 48 5.37 0.56 -26.29
CA VAL A 48 6.23 1.61 -26.84
C VAL A 48 5.41 2.75 -27.44
N VAL A 49 4.47 2.42 -28.34
CA VAL A 49 3.64 3.42 -29.04
C VAL A 49 2.73 4.16 -28.06
N GLY A 50 2.09 3.44 -27.14
CA GLY A 50 1.22 4.03 -26.13
C GLY A 50 1.98 5.00 -25.21
N ARG A 51 3.19 4.63 -24.78
CA ARG A 51 4.02 5.52 -23.93
C ARG A 51 4.50 6.76 -24.68
N ALA A 52 4.85 6.63 -25.97
CA ALA A 52 5.22 7.77 -26.79
C ALA A 52 4.03 8.74 -26.98
N ALA A 53 2.84 8.21 -27.20
CA ALA A 53 1.61 9.01 -27.30
C ALA A 53 1.28 9.72 -25.98
N ASP A 54 1.35 9.01 -24.85
CA ASP A 54 1.14 9.57 -23.52
C ASP A 54 2.16 10.68 -23.21
N LEU A 55 3.45 10.42 -23.47
CA LEU A 55 4.51 11.41 -23.28
C LEU A 55 4.25 12.67 -24.11
N ARG A 56 3.89 12.53 -25.40
CA ARG A 56 3.55 13.66 -26.26
C ARG A 56 2.36 14.46 -25.74
N ARG A 57 1.32 13.77 -25.24
CA ARG A 57 0.12 14.40 -24.66
C ARG A 57 0.49 15.20 -23.42
N ILE A 58 1.20 14.59 -22.47
CA ILE A 58 1.65 15.23 -21.23
C ILE A 58 2.55 16.43 -21.54
N TYR A 59 3.55 16.26 -22.41
CA TYR A 59 4.44 17.34 -22.81
C TYR A 59 3.66 18.51 -23.41
N SER A 60 2.73 18.24 -24.33
CA SER A 60 1.90 19.28 -24.98
C SER A 60 1.01 20.01 -23.98
N ARG A 61 0.48 19.29 -22.97
CA ARG A 61 -0.33 19.87 -21.89
C ARG A 61 0.51 20.80 -21.02
N LEU A 62 1.66 20.32 -20.54
CA LEU A 62 2.59 21.11 -19.73
C LEU A 62 3.08 22.37 -20.46
N ARG A 63 3.34 22.28 -21.78
CA ARG A 63 3.80 23.42 -22.57
C ARG A 63 2.72 24.49 -22.79
N ARG A 64 1.45 24.11 -22.83
CA ARG A 64 0.31 25.04 -23.05
C ARG A 64 -0.22 25.65 -21.77
N GLY A 65 -0.07 24.93 -20.64
CA GLY A 65 -0.52 25.36 -19.31
C GLY A 65 0.62 25.97 -18.50
N HIS A 66 0.26 26.57 -17.36
CA HIS A 66 1.19 27.05 -16.36
C HIS A 66 1.08 26.14 -15.12
N PHE A 67 1.97 25.15 -15.02
CA PHE A 67 2.00 24.18 -13.94
C PHE A 67 3.25 24.40 -13.08
N ASP A 68 3.07 24.53 -11.77
CA ASP A 68 4.17 24.66 -10.82
C ASP A 68 4.91 23.32 -10.65
N VAL A 69 4.14 22.21 -10.56
CA VAL A 69 4.68 20.87 -10.23
C VAL A 69 4.11 19.79 -11.13
N LEU A 70 4.98 18.96 -11.69
CA LEU A 70 4.64 17.66 -12.25
C LEU A 70 4.79 16.60 -11.16
N PHE A 71 3.66 16.05 -10.68
CA PHE A 71 3.64 15.01 -9.66
C PHE A 71 3.43 13.63 -10.32
N ILE A 72 4.35 12.69 -10.07
CA ILE A 72 4.43 11.38 -10.71
C ILE A 72 4.24 10.30 -9.65
N THR A 73 3.19 9.46 -9.79
CA THR A 73 3.00 8.27 -8.94
C THR A 73 3.47 7.04 -9.69
N THR A 74 4.38 6.26 -9.10
CA THR A 74 5.01 5.14 -9.79
C THR A 74 5.51 4.06 -8.81
N ALA A 75 6.05 2.97 -9.36
CA ALA A 75 6.84 1.98 -8.62
C ALA A 75 8.29 2.01 -9.11
N HIS A 76 9.24 2.01 -8.20
CA HIS A 76 10.66 1.92 -8.52
C HIS A 76 11.03 0.49 -8.90
N THR A 77 10.82 0.18 -10.17
CA THR A 77 11.13 -1.10 -10.83
C THR A 77 11.84 -0.85 -12.15
N HIS A 78 12.41 -1.86 -12.78
CA HIS A 78 13.02 -1.70 -14.11
C HIS A 78 12.05 -1.14 -15.14
N ALA A 79 10.79 -1.61 -15.13
CA ALA A 79 9.75 -1.11 -16.02
C ALA A 79 9.33 0.34 -15.71
N GLY A 80 9.24 0.68 -14.41
CA GLY A 80 9.01 2.05 -13.96
C GLY A 80 10.11 2.99 -14.42
N LEU A 81 11.37 2.63 -14.19
CA LEU A 81 12.53 3.44 -14.63
C LEU A 81 12.55 3.65 -16.13
N ALA A 82 12.36 2.59 -16.92
CA ALA A 82 12.35 2.68 -18.40
C ALA A 82 11.23 3.61 -18.92
N ARG A 83 10.10 3.68 -18.20
CA ARG A 83 8.97 4.55 -18.53
C ARG A 83 9.21 5.99 -18.06
N ASP A 84 9.66 6.18 -16.82
CA ASP A 84 9.61 7.48 -16.14
C ASP A 84 10.85 8.35 -16.46
N ILE A 85 12.01 7.76 -16.78
CA ILE A 85 13.21 8.52 -17.17
C ILE A 85 12.96 9.37 -18.42
N PRO A 86 12.43 8.85 -19.55
CA PRO A 86 12.10 9.66 -20.70
C PRO A 86 11.14 10.81 -20.38
N LEU A 87 10.16 10.58 -19.50
CA LEU A 87 9.21 11.59 -19.07
C LEU A 87 9.90 12.74 -18.33
N VAL A 88 10.67 12.45 -17.28
CA VAL A 88 11.31 13.50 -16.48
C VAL A 88 12.33 14.30 -17.29
N LEU A 89 13.04 13.65 -18.21
CA LEU A 89 13.99 14.31 -19.11
C LEU A 89 13.27 15.21 -20.12
N ALA A 90 12.21 14.74 -20.77
CA ALA A 90 11.44 15.50 -21.74
C ALA A 90 10.74 16.71 -21.10
N THR A 91 10.31 16.61 -19.85
CA THR A 91 9.54 17.66 -19.17
C THR A 91 10.41 18.69 -18.44
N LYS A 92 11.74 18.51 -18.41
CA LYS A 92 12.69 19.38 -17.70
C LYS A 92 12.62 20.86 -18.09
N GLY A 93 12.30 21.19 -19.32
CA GLY A 93 12.22 22.58 -19.82
C GLY A 93 10.82 23.17 -19.84
N VAL A 94 9.78 22.40 -19.45
CA VAL A 94 8.37 22.83 -19.59
C VAL A 94 7.60 22.85 -18.28
N CYS A 95 8.10 22.17 -17.24
CA CYS A 95 7.57 22.25 -15.89
C CYS A 95 8.73 22.51 -14.91
N PRO A 96 8.66 23.55 -14.05
CA PRO A 96 9.78 23.94 -13.19
C PRO A 96 10.12 22.85 -12.16
N HIS A 97 9.13 22.22 -11.57
CA HIS A 97 9.35 21.23 -10.50
C HIS A 97 8.77 19.87 -10.83
N ARG A 98 9.46 18.82 -10.40
CA ARG A 98 9.06 17.41 -10.53
C ARG A 98 9.15 16.74 -9.18
N VAL A 99 8.04 16.15 -8.76
CA VAL A 99 7.94 15.34 -7.54
C VAL A 99 7.54 13.93 -7.94
N ILE A 100 8.25 12.94 -7.44
CA ILE A 100 7.98 11.54 -7.71
C ILE A 100 7.65 10.79 -6.42
N GLU A 101 6.64 9.94 -6.45
CA GLU A 101 6.24 9.09 -5.33
C GLU A 101 6.38 7.62 -5.72
N PHE A 102 7.10 6.85 -4.89
CA PHE A 102 7.29 5.42 -5.08
C PHE A 102 6.31 4.60 -4.22
N HIS A 103 5.42 3.85 -4.88
CA HIS A 103 4.52 2.89 -4.25
C HIS A 103 5.10 1.46 -4.23
N GLY A 104 6.33 1.34 -3.80
CA GLY A 104 7.18 0.16 -3.79
C GLY A 104 8.49 0.43 -4.51
N SER A 105 9.58 0.00 -3.89
CA SER A 105 10.92 0.35 -4.35
C SER A 105 11.87 -0.83 -4.19
N TYR A 106 12.71 -1.05 -5.21
CA TYR A 106 13.90 -1.90 -5.14
C TYR A 106 15.08 -1.17 -4.47
N SER A 107 14.80 -0.36 -3.45
CA SER A 107 15.83 0.41 -2.74
C SER A 107 16.84 -0.49 -2.02
N ASP A 108 16.44 -1.66 -1.55
CA ASP A 108 17.29 -2.72 -1.02
C ASP A 108 18.41 -3.13 -1.99
N ARG A 109 18.15 -3.08 -3.31
CA ARG A 109 19.13 -3.41 -4.37
C ARG A 109 20.12 -2.29 -4.67
N LEU A 110 19.88 -1.07 -4.17
CA LEU A 110 20.75 0.07 -4.42
C LEU A 110 22.08 -0.04 -3.68
N SER A 111 22.10 -0.66 -2.51
CA SER A 111 23.32 -0.97 -1.74
C SER A 111 23.95 -2.32 -2.11
N ALA A 112 23.13 -3.27 -2.62
CA ALA A 112 23.59 -4.61 -2.94
C ALA A 112 24.62 -4.60 -4.09
N PRO A 113 25.59 -5.55 -4.13
CA PRO A 113 26.54 -5.70 -5.24
C PRO A 113 25.78 -6.03 -6.54
N GLY A 114 26.35 -5.63 -7.67
CA GLY A 114 25.69 -5.77 -8.98
C GLY A 114 24.65 -4.67 -9.24
N HIS A 115 23.61 -4.96 -10.01
CA HIS A 115 22.52 -4.03 -10.34
C HIS A 115 22.95 -2.68 -10.92
N VAL A 116 24.08 -2.62 -11.66
CA VAL A 116 24.68 -1.36 -12.16
C VAL A 116 23.71 -0.52 -12.97
N LEU A 117 22.95 -1.14 -13.88
CA LEU A 117 21.97 -0.44 -14.70
C LEU A 117 20.83 0.13 -13.85
N LEU A 118 20.33 -0.64 -12.87
CA LEU A 118 19.31 -0.15 -11.93
C LEU A 118 19.82 1.08 -11.17
N LYS A 119 21.02 1.01 -10.63
CA LYS A 119 21.67 2.11 -9.87
C LYS A 119 21.85 3.37 -10.72
N LEU A 120 22.36 3.20 -11.94
CA LEU A 120 22.54 4.34 -12.85
C LEU A 120 21.20 4.97 -13.24
N ALA A 121 20.24 4.16 -13.64
CA ALA A 121 18.90 4.63 -13.99
C ALA A 121 18.19 5.31 -12.81
N SER A 122 18.34 4.75 -11.61
CA SER A 122 17.80 5.34 -10.37
C SER A 122 18.39 6.73 -10.08
N ARG A 123 19.73 6.88 -10.20
CA ARG A 123 20.38 8.19 -10.03
C ARG A 123 19.90 9.20 -11.07
N VAL A 124 19.73 8.77 -12.33
CA VAL A 124 19.21 9.65 -13.38
C VAL A 124 17.79 10.10 -13.04
N LEU A 125 16.90 9.17 -12.65
CA LEU A 125 15.51 9.50 -12.35
C LEU A 125 15.40 10.47 -11.17
N VAL A 126 15.95 10.13 -10.00
CA VAL A 126 15.80 10.96 -8.79
C VAL A 126 16.59 12.27 -8.90
N GLY A 127 17.72 12.29 -9.64
CA GLY A 127 18.49 13.51 -9.91
C GLY A 127 17.78 14.51 -10.85
N GLN A 128 16.66 14.14 -11.47
CA GLN A 128 15.80 15.05 -12.22
C GLN A 128 14.56 15.49 -11.43
N CYS A 129 14.38 15.00 -10.20
CA CYS A 129 13.24 15.33 -9.34
C CYS A 129 13.67 16.24 -8.20
N ASP A 130 12.83 17.20 -7.84
CA ASP A 130 13.06 18.15 -6.73
C ASP A 130 12.75 17.50 -5.37
N ALA A 131 11.89 16.48 -5.36
CA ALA A 131 11.65 15.62 -4.21
C ALA A 131 11.20 14.23 -4.63
N THR A 132 11.59 13.23 -3.85
CA THR A 132 11.13 11.84 -3.96
C THR A 132 10.40 11.46 -2.70
N LEU A 133 9.13 11.04 -2.85
CA LEU A 133 8.26 10.66 -1.75
C LEU A 133 8.31 9.15 -1.56
N LEU A 134 8.48 8.72 -0.32
CA LEU A 134 8.69 7.33 0.10
C LEU A 134 7.71 6.96 1.21
N LEU A 135 7.38 5.68 1.31
CA LEU A 135 6.33 5.18 2.20
C LEU A 135 6.86 4.57 3.49
N SER A 136 8.19 4.41 3.63
CA SER A 136 8.82 3.86 4.83
C SER A 136 10.15 4.53 5.17
N GLN A 137 10.49 4.51 6.47
CA GLN A 137 11.77 5.04 6.95
C GLN A 137 12.94 4.25 6.38
N GLN A 138 12.82 2.93 6.30
CA GLN A 138 13.84 2.09 5.71
C GLN A 138 14.14 2.49 4.25
N GLU A 139 13.11 2.71 3.43
CA GLU A 139 13.31 3.20 2.05
C GLU A 139 14.03 4.54 2.03
N LYS A 140 13.64 5.46 2.92
CA LYS A 140 14.27 6.79 3.02
C LYS A 140 15.75 6.68 3.37
N ASP A 141 16.10 5.82 4.30
CA ASP A 141 17.51 5.61 4.72
C ASP A 141 18.33 4.98 3.58
N GLU A 142 17.78 3.96 2.90
CA GLU A 142 18.40 3.30 1.75
C GLU A 142 18.64 4.30 0.59
N TRP A 143 17.66 5.13 0.27
CA TRP A 143 17.77 6.14 -0.76
C TRP A 143 18.72 7.28 -0.39
N SER A 144 18.69 7.74 0.86
CA SER A 144 19.58 8.79 1.35
C SER A 144 21.04 8.35 1.35
N ALA A 145 21.29 7.10 1.70
CA ALA A 145 22.63 6.50 1.61
C ALA A 145 23.09 6.37 0.14
N PHE A 146 22.19 5.98 -0.77
CA PHE A 146 22.51 5.81 -2.19
C PHE A 146 22.72 7.12 -2.93
N HIS A 147 21.94 8.16 -2.63
CA HIS A 147 21.97 9.46 -3.30
C HIS A 147 21.86 10.62 -2.30
N PRO A 148 22.94 10.93 -1.54
CA PRO A 148 22.88 11.92 -0.45
C PRO A 148 22.46 13.32 -0.84
N ALA A 149 22.62 13.70 -2.11
CA ALA A 149 22.19 15.00 -2.62
C ALA A 149 20.68 15.07 -2.95
N GLY A 150 19.98 13.93 -2.92
CA GLY A 150 18.54 13.85 -3.19
C GLY A 150 17.71 14.33 -2.00
N ARG A 151 16.53 14.87 -2.29
CA ARG A 151 15.54 15.18 -1.27
C ARG A 151 14.54 14.04 -1.16
N PHE A 152 14.54 13.35 -0.02
CA PHE A 152 13.66 12.20 0.27
C PHE A 152 12.73 12.53 1.43
N GLU A 153 11.42 12.45 1.19
CA GLU A 153 10.39 12.79 2.16
C GLU A 153 9.50 11.59 2.45
N LEU A 154 9.11 11.44 3.72
CA LEU A 154 8.16 10.42 4.12
C LEU A 154 6.73 10.91 3.96
N VAL A 155 5.92 10.08 3.32
CA VAL A 155 4.48 10.26 3.19
C VAL A 155 3.74 8.99 3.56
N THR A 156 2.42 9.07 3.57
CA THR A 156 1.54 7.96 3.89
C THR A 156 0.44 7.90 2.83
N ASN A 157 0.14 6.72 2.33
CA ASN A 157 -0.98 6.54 1.42
C ASN A 157 -2.29 6.96 2.07
N PRO A 158 -3.13 7.80 1.44
CA PRO A 158 -4.47 8.07 1.94
C PRO A 158 -5.32 6.80 1.85
N PHE A 159 -6.17 6.59 2.84
CA PHE A 159 -7.11 5.48 2.87
C PHE A 159 -8.49 5.95 3.31
N SER A 160 -9.54 5.53 2.57
CA SER A 160 -10.94 5.67 2.97
C SER A 160 -11.60 4.30 3.03
N PRO A 161 -12.26 3.94 4.14
CA PRO A 161 -13.03 2.70 4.24
C PRO A 161 -14.08 2.56 3.13
N GLU A 162 -14.64 3.67 2.65
CA GLU A 162 -15.63 3.69 1.57
C GLU A 162 -15.02 3.24 0.24
N SER A 163 -13.78 3.63 -0.03
CA SER A 163 -13.05 3.22 -1.24
C SER A 163 -12.69 1.73 -1.24
N ALA A 164 -12.65 1.11 -0.06
CA ALA A 164 -12.41 -0.32 0.12
C ALA A 164 -13.70 -1.17 0.03
N GLY A 165 -14.87 -0.54 -0.17
CA GLY A 165 -16.16 -1.23 -0.14
C GLY A 165 -16.69 -1.52 1.28
N ALA A 166 -16.01 -1.01 2.31
CA ALA A 166 -16.36 -1.23 3.73
C ALA A 166 -17.46 -0.26 4.25
N ALA A 167 -18.14 0.47 3.38
CA ALA A 167 -19.11 1.53 3.72
C ALA A 167 -20.31 1.07 4.59
N ALA A 168 -20.48 -0.22 4.82
CA ALA A 168 -21.62 -0.72 5.62
C ALA A 168 -21.39 -0.65 7.15
N ALA A 169 -20.15 -0.55 7.63
CA ALA A 169 -19.85 -0.59 9.07
C ALA A 169 -19.87 0.80 9.75
N SER A 170 -19.79 1.91 8.98
CA SER A 170 -19.62 3.25 9.55
C SER A 170 -20.92 4.02 9.85
N LYS A 171 -22.10 3.48 9.53
CA LYS A 171 -23.39 4.20 9.69
C LYS A 171 -24.04 4.07 11.07
N SER A 172 -23.52 3.24 11.98
CA SER A 172 -23.99 3.21 13.36
C SER A 172 -23.00 3.95 14.26
N GLY A 173 -23.42 5.05 14.87
CA GLY A 173 -22.60 5.94 15.70
C GLY A 173 -22.05 5.32 17.00
N ASP A 174 -22.10 4.00 17.18
CA ASP A 174 -21.56 3.27 18.32
C ASP A 174 -20.62 2.13 17.88
N VAL A 175 -19.61 2.48 17.11
CA VAL A 175 -18.64 1.51 16.55
C VAL A 175 -17.75 0.88 17.63
N ARG A 176 -17.56 1.54 18.78
CA ARG A 176 -16.68 1.03 19.86
C ARG A 176 -17.30 -0.13 20.64
N GLY A 177 -18.58 -0.08 20.94
CA GLY A 177 -19.28 -1.13 21.70
C GLY A 177 -19.58 -2.37 20.86
N ALA A 178 -20.05 -2.18 19.63
CA ALA A 178 -20.45 -3.29 18.74
C ALA A 178 -19.23 -4.09 18.22
N ALA A 179 -18.14 -3.44 17.87
CA ALA A 179 -16.94 -4.11 17.38
C ALA A 179 -16.18 -4.87 18.48
N ALA A 180 -16.12 -4.32 19.69
CA ALA A 180 -15.50 -5.00 20.84
C ALA A 180 -16.31 -6.21 21.32
N SER A 181 -17.65 -6.10 21.34
CA SER A 181 -18.53 -7.21 21.73
C SER A 181 -18.59 -8.34 20.70
N ALA A 182 -18.44 -8.03 19.42
CA ALA A 182 -18.54 -9.02 18.35
C ALA A 182 -17.27 -9.91 18.19
N ARG A 183 -16.15 -9.56 18.85
CA ARG A 183 -14.88 -10.28 18.66
C ARG A 183 -14.50 -11.24 19.78
N THR A 184 -15.37 -11.43 20.76
CA THR A 184 -15.23 -12.46 21.79
C THR A 184 -15.75 -13.84 21.34
N GLN A 185 -16.58 -13.89 20.28
CA GLN A 185 -17.04 -15.14 19.66
C GLN A 185 -16.72 -15.15 18.17
N TYR A 186 -16.29 -16.30 17.65
CA TYR A 186 -16.04 -16.49 16.21
C TYR A 186 -17.37 -16.39 15.44
N ARG A 187 -17.41 -15.61 14.38
CA ARG A 187 -18.64 -15.31 13.62
C ARG A 187 -19.28 -16.53 12.99
N SER A 188 -18.45 -17.46 12.48
CA SER A 188 -18.89 -18.71 11.86
C SER A 188 -18.84 -19.91 12.79
N GLY A 189 -18.55 -19.72 14.09
CA GLY A 189 -18.31 -20.80 15.05
C GLY A 189 -16.95 -21.51 14.87
N VAL A 190 -16.25 -21.27 13.75
CA VAL A 190 -14.90 -21.77 13.47
C VAL A 190 -14.01 -20.57 13.15
N PRO A 191 -12.85 -20.41 13.83
CA PRO A 191 -11.94 -19.30 13.57
C PRO A 191 -11.54 -19.21 12.11
N THR A 192 -11.63 -18.00 11.53
CA THR A 192 -11.34 -17.76 10.12
C THR A 192 -10.21 -16.74 9.97
N PHE A 193 -9.10 -17.18 9.41
CA PHE A 193 -7.99 -16.32 9.00
C PHE A 193 -8.21 -15.82 7.56
N LEU A 194 -7.90 -14.55 7.31
CA LEU A 194 -7.99 -13.95 5.99
C LEU A 194 -6.60 -13.53 5.50
N PHE A 195 -6.27 -13.94 4.29
CA PHE A 195 -5.16 -13.40 3.50
C PHE A 195 -5.73 -12.64 2.30
N VAL A 196 -5.21 -11.44 2.04
CA VAL A 196 -5.56 -10.66 0.85
C VAL A 196 -4.29 -10.20 0.17
N GLY A 197 -4.09 -10.58 -1.09
CA GLY A 197 -2.92 -10.16 -1.84
C GLY A 197 -2.65 -10.97 -3.08
N ARG A 198 -1.70 -10.52 -3.88
CA ARG A 198 -1.23 -11.26 -5.04
C ARG A 198 -0.55 -12.57 -4.62
N LEU A 199 -0.89 -13.68 -5.25
CA LEU A 199 -0.31 -14.98 -4.94
C LEU A 199 1.06 -15.14 -5.62
N ILE A 200 2.08 -14.61 -4.94
CA ILE A 200 3.50 -14.77 -5.24
C ILE A 200 4.21 -15.28 -4.00
N PRO A 201 5.34 -16.00 -4.12
CA PRO A 201 6.04 -16.59 -2.97
C PRO A 201 6.32 -15.56 -1.87
N GLU A 202 6.76 -14.36 -2.25
CA GLU A 202 7.20 -13.31 -1.34
C GLU A 202 6.07 -12.71 -0.49
N LYS A 203 4.81 -13.01 -0.79
CA LYS A 203 3.67 -12.63 0.06
C LYS A 203 3.46 -13.59 1.24
N GLY A 204 4.19 -14.70 1.28
CA GLY A 204 4.18 -15.65 2.39
C GLY A 204 2.93 -16.50 2.51
N VAL A 205 2.12 -16.60 1.44
CA VAL A 205 0.87 -17.38 1.48
C VAL A 205 1.13 -18.88 1.68
N LEU A 206 2.24 -19.42 1.16
CA LEU A 206 2.63 -20.81 1.39
C LEU A 206 3.02 -21.06 2.84
N ASP A 207 3.75 -20.11 3.47
CA ASP A 207 4.07 -20.17 4.89
C ASP A 207 2.79 -20.15 5.75
N LEU A 208 1.79 -19.37 5.31
CA LEU A 208 0.50 -19.30 5.99
C LEU A 208 -0.27 -20.63 5.88
N VAL A 209 -0.33 -21.26 4.71
CA VAL A 209 -0.98 -22.59 4.53
C VAL A 209 -0.30 -23.61 5.44
N GLN A 210 1.03 -23.65 5.50
CA GLN A 210 1.77 -24.54 6.40
C GLN A 210 1.49 -24.25 7.87
N ALA A 211 1.37 -22.98 8.25
CA ALA A 211 1.04 -22.59 9.62
C ALA A 211 -0.39 -23.01 9.99
N VAL A 212 -1.35 -22.80 9.09
CA VAL A 212 -2.75 -23.21 9.29
C VAL A 212 -2.88 -24.73 9.42
N ALA A 213 -2.10 -25.50 8.64
CA ALA A 213 -2.06 -26.97 8.79
C ALA A 213 -1.61 -27.38 10.21
N ARG A 214 -0.62 -26.70 10.77
CA ARG A 214 -0.15 -26.95 12.15
C ARG A 214 -1.21 -26.56 13.21
N VAL A 215 -1.87 -25.40 13.01
CA VAL A 215 -2.95 -24.95 13.92
C VAL A 215 -4.10 -25.95 13.91
N ASN A 216 -4.52 -26.45 12.74
CA ASN A 216 -5.61 -27.42 12.61
C ASN A 216 -5.36 -28.77 13.29
N GLN A 217 -4.11 -29.10 13.66
CA GLN A 217 -3.82 -30.29 14.46
C GLN A 217 -4.39 -30.21 15.88
N THR A 218 -4.60 -28.99 16.39
CA THR A 218 -5.08 -28.77 17.78
C THR A 218 -6.38 -27.96 17.85
N THR A 219 -6.55 -27.01 16.93
CA THR A 219 -7.70 -26.10 16.92
C THR A 219 -8.25 -26.00 15.51
N PRO A 220 -9.45 -26.52 15.21
CA PRO A 220 -10.07 -26.35 13.90
C PRO A 220 -10.17 -24.88 13.51
N CYS A 221 -9.67 -24.54 12.34
CA CYS A 221 -9.73 -23.18 11.79
C CYS A 221 -9.82 -23.20 10.26
N ARG A 222 -10.25 -22.10 9.67
CA ARG A 222 -10.36 -21.89 8.22
C ARG A 222 -9.36 -20.83 7.76
N LEU A 223 -8.94 -20.94 6.51
CA LEU A 223 -8.16 -19.94 5.80
C LEU A 223 -8.92 -19.50 4.54
N VAL A 224 -9.24 -18.23 4.43
CA VAL A 224 -9.78 -17.61 3.23
C VAL A 224 -8.64 -16.84 2.54
N VAL A 225 -8.39 -17.14 1.28
CA VAL A 225 -7.35 -16.52 0.45
C VAL A 225 -8.02 -15.75 -0.67
N ALA A 226 -8.04 -14.42 -0.55
CA ALA A 226 -8.57 -13.50 -1.55
C ALA A 226 -7.42 -12.91 -2.37
N GLY A 227 -7.24 -13.42 -3.57
CA GLY A 227 -6.19 -13.00 -4.47
C GLY A 227 -5.91 -14.00 -5.58
N ASP A 228 -5.15 -13.55 -6.56
CA ASP A 228 -4.72 -14.36 -7.69
C ASP A 228 -3.23 -14.17 -7.97
N GLY A 229 -2.62 -15.09 -8.68
CA GLY A 229 -1.20 -15.00 -9.05
C GLY A 229 -0.61 -16.33 -9.51
N PRO A 230 0.67 -16.30 -9.93
CA PRO A 230 1.32 -17.43 -10.57
C PRO A 230 1.43 -18.70 -9.70
N ILE A 231 1.31 -18.57 -8.37
CA ILE A 231 1.41 -19.72 -7.46
C ILE A 231 0.05 -20.20 -6.92
N ALA A 232 -1.08 -19.76 -7.50
CA ALA A 232 -2.40 -20.16 -7.03
C ALA A 232 -2.60 -21.68 -7.02
N ALA A 233 -2.16 -22.37 -8.07
CA ALA A 233 -2.19 -23.84 -8.14
C ALA A 233 -1.31 -24.48 -7.06
N VAL A 234 -0.10 -23.94 -6.83
CA VAL A 234 0.82 -24.44 -5.80
C VAL A 234 0.22 -24.30 -4.40
N VAL A 235 -0.53 -23.21 -4.15
CA VAL A 235 -1.23 -23.00 -2.84
C VAL A 235 -2.29 -24.10 -2.63
N ALA A 236 -3.07 -24.43 -3.68
CA ALA A 236 -4.06 -25.50 -3.61
C ALA A 236 -3.40 -26.87 -3.39
N GLU A 237 -2.38 -27.21 -4.18
CA GLU A 237 -1.61 -28.46 -4.08
C GLU A 237 -0.99 -28.60 -2.67
N THR A 238 -0.40 -27.53 -2.13
CA THR A 238 0.17 -27.54 -0.77
C THR A 238 -0.91 -27.81 0.29
N ALA A 239 -2.11 -27.25 0.14
CA ALA A 239 -3.21 -27.51 1.05
C ALA A 239 -3.69 -28.97 0.99
N ASP A 240 -3.72 -29.56 -0.23
CA ASP A 240 -4.06 -30.98 -0.44
C ASP A 240 -3.00 -31.90 0.20
N GLU A 241 -1.72 -31.66 -0.07
CA GLU A 241 -0.59 -32.43 0.49
C GLU A 241 -0.57 -32.43 2.02
N LEU A 242 -0.96 -31.29 2.62
CA LEU A 242 -1.04 -31.13 4.08
C LEU A 242 -2.37 -31.66 4.68
N GLY A 243 -3.29 -32.14 3.85
CA GLY A 243 -4.58 -32.70 4.29
C GLY A 243 -5.57 -31.65 4.82
N ILE A 244 -5.41 -30.37 4.44
CA ILE A 244 -6.26 -29.26 4.89
C ILE A 244 -7.04 -28.56 3.76
N ALA A 245 -7.15 -29.18 2.58
CA ALA A 245 -7.88 -28.59 1.46
C ALA A 245 -9.32 -28.17 1.83
N GLY A 246 -10.01 -28.94 2.66
CA GLY A 246 -11.34 -28.60 3.18
C GLY A 246 -11.39 -27.38 4.11
N CYS A 247 -10.25 -26.90 4.59
CA CYS A 247 -10.12 -25.72 5.47
C CYS A 247 -9.61 -24.49 4.75
N VAL A 248 -9.14 -24.61 3.49
CA VAL A 248 -8.56 -23.51 2.68
C VAL A 248 -9.49 -23.17 1.54
N GLU A 249 -9.95 -21.93 1.48
CA GLU A 249 -10.83 -21.41 0.43
C GLU A 249 -10.09 -20.42 -0.42
N LEU A 250 -9.86 -20.72 -1.71
CA LEU A 250 -9.22 -19.86 -2.69
C LEU A 250 -10.29 -19.13 -3.51
N LEU A 251 -10.46 -17.81 -3.28
CA LEU A 251 -11.50 -17.01 -3.92
C LEU A 251 -11.08 -16.42 -5.28
N GLY A 252 -9.80 -16.54 -5.65
CA GLY A 252 -9.27 -15.78 -6.77
C GLY A 252 -9.28 -14.27 -6.51
N TYR A 253 -9.27 -13.46 -7.56
CA TYR A 253 -9.33 -12.02 -7.44
C TYR A 253 -10.71 -11.54 -6.96
N VAL A 254 -10.74 -10.88 -5.81
CA VAL A 254 -11.95 -10.35 -5.17
C VAL A 254 -11.82 -8.83 -4.99
N SER A 255 -12.91 -8.08 -5.20
CA SER A 255 -12.92 -6.62 -5.04
C SER A 255 -14.30 -6.11 -4.59
N GLY A 256 -14.37 -4.82 -4.22
CA GLY A 256 -15.63 -4.16 -3.85
C GLY A 256 -16.30 -4.80 -2.64
N SER A 257 -17.63 -4.96 -2.71
CA SER A 257 -18.45 -5.51 -1.61
C SER A 257 -18.06 -6.94 -1.22
N ASN A 258 -17.62 -7.77 -2.18
CA ASN A 258 -17.21 -9.13 -1.89
C ASN A 258 -15.91 -9.16 -1.06
N LEU A 259 -14.95 -8.28 -1.35
CA LEU A 259 -13.74 -8.15 -0.55
C LEU A 259 -14.07 -7.60 0.85
N ALA A 260 -14.95 -6.60 0.93
CA ALA A 260 -15.43 -6.09 2.21
C ALA A 260 -16.08 -7.18 3.08
N HIS A 261 -16.85 -8.06 2.46
CA HIS A 261 -17.45 -9.22 3.14
C HIS A 261 -16.39 -10.17 3.69
N CYS A 262 -15.31 -10.46 2.92
CA CYS A 262 -14.20 -11.28 3.44
C CYS A 262 -13.60 -10.69 4.71
N TYR A 263 -13.35 -9.37 4.74
CA TYR A 263 -12.84 -8.71 5.95
C TYR A 263 -13.86 -8.73 7.11
N GLN A 264 -15.15 -8.66 6.83
CA GLN A 264 -16.20 -8.70 7.86
C GLN A 264 -16.32 -10.07 8.49
N GLU A 265 -16.20 -11.14 7.71
CA GLU A 265 -16.35 -12.53 8.19
C GLU A 265 -15.09 -13.09 8.85
N ALA A 266 -13.94 -12.48 8.64
CA ALA A 266 -12.67 -12.91 9.21
C ALA A 266 -12.55 -12.57 10.70
N ASP A 267 -11.80 -13.38 11.43
CA ASP A 267 -11.46 -13.19 12.84
C ASP A 267 -10.05 -12.60 13.03
N ALA A 268 -9.17 -12.82 12.07
CA ALA A 268 -7.86 -12.19 12.01
C ALA A 268 -7.37 -12.06 10.56
N PHE A 269 -6.62 -11.02 10.29
CA PHE A 269 -5.92 -10.81 9.03
C PHE A 269 -4.47 -11.26 9.14
N VAL A 270 -3.99 -12.04 8.17
CA VAL A 270 -2.66 -12.63 8.20
C VAL A 270 -1.93 -12.41 6.88
N MET A 271 -0.81 -11.69 6.92
CA MET A 271 0.03 -11.44 5.74
C MET A 271 1.52 -11.51 6.13
N PRO A 272 2.13 -12.71 6.16
CA PRO A 272 3.53 -12.90 6.57
C PRO A 272 4.48 -12.60 5.40
N THR A 273 4.32 -11.43 4.80
CA THR A 273 5.04 -11.01 3.58
C THR A 273 6.51 -10.73 3.86
N TYR A 274 7.38 -11.08 2.90
CA TYR A 274 8.76 -10.58 2.82
C TYR A 274 9.01 -9.77 1.54
N TRP A 275 7.92 -9.39 0.85
CA TRP A 275 7.96 -8.45 -0.26
C TRP A 275 8.20 -7.03 0.24
N ALA A 276 9.17 -6.37 -0.38
CA ALA A 276 9.57 -5.02 -0.03
C ALA A 276 8.52 -3.97 -0.47
N GLU A 277 7.43 -3.86 0.28
CA GLU A 277 6.37 -2.85 0.08
C GLU A 277 6.56 -1.66 1.01
N GLY A 278 6.15 -0.47 0.58
CA GLY A 278 6.12 0.71 1.44
C GLY A 278 5.18 0.50 2.63
N PHE A 279 3.87 0.66 2.43
CA PHE A 279 2.83 0.27 3.40
C PHE A 279 1.65 -0.35 2.66
N PRO A 280 1.39 -1.67 2.84
CA PRO A 280 0.31 -2.35 2.14
C PRO A 280 -1.07 -1.83 2.52
N ILE A 281 -1.87 -1.43 1.53
CA ILE A 281 -3.22 -0.90 1.76
C ILE A 281 -4.16 -1.93 2.43
N VAL A 282 -3.93 -3.22 2.21
CA VAL A 282 -4.69 -4.29 2.84
C VAL A 282 -4.57 -4.30 4.37
N LEU A 283 -3.51 -3.70 4.93
CA LEU A 283 -3.39 -3.48 6.38
C LEU A 283 -4.38 -2.40 6.85
N CYS A 284 -4.56 -1.31 6.07
CA CYS A 284 -5.60 -0.33 6.36
C CYS A 284 -7.01 -0.92 6.23
N GLU A 285 -7.24 -1.77 5.21
CA GLU A 285 -8.50 -2.48 5.02
C GLU A 285 -8.79 -3.39 6.24
N ALA A 286 -7.80 -4.17 6.70
CA ALA A 286 -7.91 -4.99 7.90
C ALA A 286 -8.15 -4.17 9.17
N MET A 287 -7.41 -3.06 9.36
CA MET A 287 -7.63 -2.14 10.48
C MET A 287 -9.03 -1.53 10.47
N SER A 288 -9.54 -1.15 9.29
CA SER A 288 -10.88 -0.56 9.16
C SER A 288 -12.00 -1.55 9.49
N ALA A 289 -11.74 -2.84 9.28
CA ALA A 289 -12.61 -3.93 9.70
C ALA A 289 -12.41 -4.30 11.18
N GLY A 290 -11.49 -3.66 11.90
CA GLY A 290 -11.14 -3.96 13.28
C GLY A 290 -10.57 -5.37 13.44
N LEU A 291 -9.80 -5.88 12.48
CA LEU A 291 -9.19 -7.20 12.60
C LEU A 291 -7.88 -7.14 13.40
N PRO A 292 -7.62 -8.10 14.29
CA PRO A 292 -6.27 -8.42 14.71
C PRO A 292 -5.41 -8.73 13.49
N ILE A 293 -4.16 -8.24 13.49
CA ILE A 293 -3.25 -8.38 12.35
C ILE A 293 -2.06 -9.24 12.76
N VAL A 294 -1.69 -10.21 11.91
CA VAL A 294 -0.40 -10.92 11.97
C VAL A 294 0.36 -10.64 10.69
N THR A 295 1.53 -10.03 10.80
CA THR A 295 2.35 -9.65 9.64
C THR A 295 3.84 -9.69 9.98
N THR A 296 4.70 -9.28 9.06
CA THR A 296 6.15 -9.12 9.30
C THR A 296 6.48 -7.66 9.64
N ALA A 297 7.45 -7.43 10.51
CA ALA A 297 7.98 -6.11 10.81
C ALA A 297 8.89 -5.64 9.66
N LEU A 298 8.28 -5.30 8.52
CA LEU A 298 9.01 -4.90 7.32
C LEU A 298 8.54 -3.53 6.85
N ARG A 299 9.49 -2.61 6.60
CA ARG A 299 9.24 -1.28 6.02
C ARG A 299 8.09 -0.55 6.71
N GLY A 300 7.10 -0.08 5.94
CA GLY A 300 6.00 0.69 6.49
C GLY A 300 5.14 -0.04 7.53
N ALA A 301 5.10 -1.38 7.53
CA ALA A 301 4.46 -2.11 8.61
C ALA A 301 5.22 -1.93 9.93
N ALA A 302 6.55 -1.98 9.92
CA ALA A 302 7.38 -1.71 11.09
C ALA A 302 7.29 -0.25 11.56
N ASP A 303 7.12 0.71 10.63
CA ASP A 303 7.02 2.13 10.95
C ASP A 303 5.66 2.53 11.55
N ARG A 304 4.60 1.79 11.24
CA ARG A 304 3.21 2.22 11.48
C ARG A 304 2.46 1.35 12.48
N LEU A 305 2.85 0.10 12.63
CA LEU A 305 2.21 -0.83 13.55
C LEU A 305 3.10 -1.10 14.75
N GLU A 306 2.49 -1.37 15.88
CA GLU A 306 3.15 -1.64 17.16
C GLU A 306 2.82 -3.06 17.61
N GLU A 307 3.87 -3.81 18.03
CA GLU A 307 3.75 -5.19 18.51
C GLU A 307 2.81 -5.29 19.71
N GLY A 308 1.84 -6.20 19.62
CA GLY A 308 0.85 -6.42 20.67
C GLY A 308 -0.25 -5.37 20.77
N VAL A 309 -0.14 -4.25 20.03
CA VAL A 309 -1.12 -3.17 20.03
C VAL A 309 -1.95 -3.20 18.74
N ASN A 310 -1.29 -3.16 17.59
CA ASN A 310 -1.93 -3.16 16.28
C ASN A 310 -1.74 -4.47 15.53
N ALA A 311 -0.59 -5.12 15.72
CA ALA A 311 -0.21 -6.35 15.06
C ALA A 311 0.59 -7.25 15.99
N LEU A 312 0.67 -8.54 15.64
CA LEU A 312 1.72 -9.43 16.09
C LEU A 312 2.70 -9.64 14.92
N PHE A 313 3.97 -9.42 15.19
CA PHE A 313 4.99 -9.59 14.17
C PHE A 313 5.58 -11.00 14.19
N VAL A 314 5.77 -11.54 13.01
CA VAL A 314 6.43 -12.82 12.79
C VAL A 314 7.62 -12.66 11.87
N PRO A 315 8.71 -13.41 12.05
CA PRO A 315 9.78 -13.42 11.07
C PRO A 315 9.28 -14.08 9.77
N PRO A 316 9.73 -13.60 8.60
CA PRO A 316 9.38 -14.20 7.32
C PRO A 316 9.91 -15.64 7.22
N GLN A 317 9.21 -16.46 6.42
CA GLN A 317 9.62 -17.85 6.14
C GLN A 317 9.77 -18.73 7.40
N ARG A 318 8.94 -18.47 8.42
CA ARG A 318 8.88 -19.23 9.67
C ARG A 318 7.45 -19.66 9.97
N PRO A 319 6.94 -20.67 9.22
CA PRO A 319 5.57 -21.17 9.43
C PRO A 319 5.35 -21.79 10.82
N ASP A 320 6.41 -22.22 11.51
CA ASP A 320 6.37 -22.68 12.90
C ASP A 320 6.05 -21.54 13.86
N VAL A 321 6.75 -20.40 13.75
CA VAL A 321 6.49 -19.20 14.57
C VAL A 321 5.13 -18.60 14.23
N LEU A 322 4.79 -18.57 12.93
CA LEU A 322 3.47 -18.11 12.49
C LEU A 322 2.35 -18.94 13.12
N ALA A 323 2.45 -20.28 13.13
CA ALA A 323 1.45 -21.15 13.75
C ALA A 323 1.31 -20.88 15.26
N GLN A 324 2.42 -20.67 15.98
CA GLN A 324 2.40 -20.29 17.40
C GLN A 324 1.68 -18.96 17.62
N THR A 325 1.95 -17.97 16.75
CA THR A 325 1.31 -16.64 16.81
C THR A 325 -0.19 -16.72 16.50
N LEU A 326 -0.59 -17.54 15.52
CA LEU A 326 -2.02 -17.79 15.23
C LEU A 326 -2.71 -18.46 16.43
N ASN A 327 -2.10 -19.47 17.05
CA ASN A 327 -2.64 -20.08 18.28
C ASN A 327 -2.78 -19.06 19.41
N ARG A 328 -1.82 -18.14 19.60
CA ARG A 328 -1.92 -17.06 20.57
C ARG A 328 -3.12 -16.15 20.29
N ILE A 329 -3.34 -15.77 19.04
CA ILE A 329 -4.53 -15.00 18.63
C ILE A 329 -5.82 -15.75 18.96
N LEU A 330 -5.87 -17.06 18.69
CA LEU A 330 -7.07 -17.88 18.96
C LEU A 330 -7.36 -18.03 20.47
N ALA A 331 -6.32 -18.12 21.28
CA ALA A 331 -6.44 -18.39 22.72
C ALA A 331 -6.74 -17.14 23.57
N ASP A 332 -6.47 -15.91 23.04
CA ASP A 332 -6.54 -14.68 23.84
C ASP A 332 -7.61 -13.71 23.31
N ASP A 333 -8.83 -13.83 23.81
CA ASP A 333 -9.96 -12.95 23.47
C ASP A 333 -9.70 -11.49 23.81
N ARG A 334 -8.98 -11.22 24.92
CA ARG A 334 -8.65 -9.85 25.35
C ARG A 334 -7.69 -9.19 24.39
N LEU A 335 -6.68 -9.94 23.95
CA LEU A 335 -5.73 -9.47 22.93
C LEU A 335 -6.47 -9.13 21.63
N ARG A 336 -7.34 -10.04 21.15
CA ARG A 336 -8.12 -9.79 19.93
C ARG A 336 -9.00 -8.52 20.05
N ALA A 337 -9.72 -8.39 21.15
CA ALA A 337 -10.58 -7.23 21.39
C ALA A 337 -9.78 -5.92 21.48
N SER A 338 -8.65 -5.94 22.19
CA SER A 338 -7.76 -4.78 22.30
C SER A 338 -7.18 -4.35 20.95
N MET A 339 -6.63 -5.31 20.19
CA MET A 339 -6.08 -5.04 18.86
C MET A 339 -7.16 -4.52 17.91
N ALA A 340 -8.36 -5.07 17.94
CA ALA A 340 -9.49 -4.60 17.14
C ALA A 340 -9.82 -3.14 17.43
N ALA A 341 -9.93 -2.75 18.69
CA ALA A 341 -10.21 -1.37 19.10
C ALA A 341 -9.07 -0.41 18.68
N ASN A 342 -7.82 -0.83 18.89
CA ASN A 342 -6.64 -0.05 18.52
C ASN A 342 -6.55 0.14 17.00
N ASN A 343 -6.86 -0.90 16.21
CA ASN A 343 -6.82 -0.84 14.75
C ASN A 343 -7.91 0.08 14.18
N LEU A 344 -9.12 0.06 14.75
CA LEU A 344 -10.18 1.02 14.40
C LEU A 344 -9.83 2.47 14.74
N ALA A 345 -9.05 2.70 15.79
CA ALA A 345 -8.53 4.03 16.10
C ALA A 345 -7.38 4.42 15.15
N LYS A 346 -6.44 3.50 14.92
CA LYS A 346 -5.23 3.71 14.11
C LYS A 346 -5.52 4.02 12.65
N VAL A 347 -6.50 3.35 12.04
CA VAL A 347 -6.83 3.55 10.63
C VAL A 347 -7.22 5.00 10.30
N ARG A 348 -7.69 5.77 11.28
CA ARG A 348 -8.05 7.20 11.11
C ARG A 348 -6.85 8.08 10.78
N GLU A 349 -5.63 7.67 11.16
CA GLU A 349 -4.40 8.40 10.83
C GLU A 349 -4.09 8.37 9.31
N PHE A 350 -4.73 7.47 8.59
CA PHE A 350 -4.59 7.30 7.13
C PHE A 350 -5.71 8.01 6.35
N ALA A 351 -6.65 8.67 7.04
CA ALA A 351 -7.73 9.39 6.38
C ALA A 351 -7.18 10.47 5.43
N PRO A 352 -7.78 10.64 4.25
CA PRO A 352 -7.27 11.58 3.25
C PRO A 352 -7.07 13.00 3.78
N GLU A 353 -7.97 13.49 4.63
CA GLU A 353 -7.90 14.80 5.28
C GLU A 353 -6.73 14.93 6.29
N VAL A 354 -6.28 13.81 6.86
CA VAL A 354 -5.12 13.77 7.77
C VAL A 354 -3.81 13.69 6.98
N VAL A 355 -3.82 12.95 5.89
CA VAL A 355 -2.62 12.66 5.09
C VAL A 355 -2.27 13.78 4.11
N ALA A 356 -3.25 14.35 3.42
CA ALA A 356 -3.03 15.31 2.33
C ALA A 356 -2.30 16.61 2.75
N PRO A 357 -2.47 17.18 3.97
CA PRO A 357 -1.69 18.34 4.40
C PRO A 357 -0.17 18.13 4.36
N ARG A 358 0.31 16.92 4.62
CA ARG A 358 1.74 16.60 4.51
C ARG A 358 2.22 16.67 3.06
N TYR A 359 1.43 16.16 2.12
CA TYR A 359 1.73 16.29 0.69
C TYR A 359 1.76 17.75 0.27
N LEU A 360 0.75 18.54 0.68
CA LEU A 360 0.69 19.97 0.37
C LEU A 360 1.93 20.70 0.88
N ALA A 361 2.32 20.48 2.14
CA ALA A 361 3.49 21.13 2.73
C ALA A 361 4.79 20.82 1.96
N ILE A 362 4.96 19.57 1.48
CA ILE A 362 6.10 19.19 0.65
C ILE A 362 6.04 19.91 -0.71
N LEU A 363 4.88 19.93 -1.38
CA LEU A 363 4.70 20.59 -2.67
C LEU A 363 4.96 22.10 -2.55
N GLU A 364 4.42 22.77 -1.54
CA GLU A 364 4.66 24.20 -1.27
C GLU A 364 6.16 24.49 -1.05
N SER A 365 6.83 23.64 -0.30
CA SER A 365 8.26 23.82 -0.03
C SER A 365 9.15 23.57 -1.26
N VAL A 366 8.71 22.72 -2.21
CA VAL A 366 9.37 22.53 -3.50
C VAL A 366 9.22 23.77 -4.38
N VAL A 367 8.05 24.41 -4.36
CA VAL A 367 7.76 25.63 -5.15
C VAL A 367 8.34 26.90 -4.51
N GLY A 368 8.87 26.79 -3.27
CA GLY A 368 9.42 27.96 -2.54
C GLY A 368 8.33 28.83 -1.92
N ARG A 369 7.10 28.34 -1.78
CA ARG A 369 6.01 29.02 -1.05
C ARG A 369 6.09 28.70 0.44
N PRO A 370 5.90 29.68 1.37
CA PRO A 370 5.84 29.38 2.79
C PRO A 370 4.64 28.46 3.09
N ALA A 371 4.84 27.48 3.97
CA ALA A 371 3.79 26.54 4.37
C ALA A 371 2.53 27.27 4.88
N ALA A 372 1.34 26.72 4.60
CA ALA A 372 0.05 27.32 4.93
C ALA A 372 -0.08 27.68 6.43
N SER A 373 0.56 26.90 7.33
CA SER A 373 0.63 27.19 8.77
C SER A 373 1.39 28.50 9.12
N GLN A 374 2.28 28.98 8.22
CA GLN A 374 3.01 30.24 8.41
C GLN A 374 2.24 31.45 7.86
N ARG A 375 1.24 31.22 6.98
CA ARG A 375 0.42 32.29 6.41
C ARG A 375 -0.61 32.82 7.40
N THR A 376 -1.17 31.98 8.26
CA THR A 376 -2.11 32.40 9.33
C THR A 376 -1.41 33.27 10.37
N ALA A 377 -0.17 32.95 10.74
CA ALA A 377 0.61 33.76 11.70
C ALA A 377 1.07 35.10 11.12
N ALA A 378 1.27 35.22 9.81
CA ALA A 378 1.66 36.45 9.14
C ALA A 378 0.49 37.45 8.92
N ASN A 379 -0.74 36.93 8.88
CA ASN A 379 -1.96 37.73 8.73
C ASN A 379 -2.57 38.19 10.09
N GLU A 380 -2.07 37.68 11.23
CA GLU A 380 -2.50 38.03 12.59
C GLU A 380 -1.52 38.94 13.31
N ALA A 381 -0.46 39.39 12.63
CA ALA A 381 0.42 40.44 13.20
C ALA A 381 -0.20 41.82 12.93
N PRO A 382 -0.36 42.66 13.98
CA PRO A 382 -1.04 43.94 13.92
C PRO A 382 -0.31 44.99 13.09
#